data_bb1cdd6b70bd2ae428d2a95a9a2bd253
#
_entry.id   bb1cdd6b70bd2ae428d2a95a9a2bd253
#
_cell.length_a   1.000
_cell.length_b   1.000
_cell.length_c   1.000
_cell.angle_alpha   90.00
_cell.angle_beta   90.00
_cell.angle_gamma   90.00
#
_symmetry.space_group_name_H-M   'P 1'
#
loop_
_entity.id
_entity.type
_entity.pdbx_description
1 polymer ?
#
loop_
_entity_poly.entity_id
_entity_poly.type
_entity_poly.pdbx_seq_one_letter_code
_entity_poly.pdbx_strand_id
1 'polypeptide(L)'
;MPSYSVRPAAPRDAKAIADIHVATWQAAYQGLIPDDVLKAMTVEKRLAYWKEAIEYSDPQILVALDNDKVIGFAGFDRSRDPGTKSSVGEIWALYVTPAHWRKGAGLALWDGARDGLKEEGCTQVTLWVLLANASALAFFEHAAGFKRDMPSLKTTAFGSVRLEELRLKRPVD
;
A
#
# COMPACT_ATOMS: atom_id res chain seq x y z
N MET A 1 6.24 -4.07 -23.46
CA MET A 1 5.71 -3.79 -22.11
C MET A 1 6.05 -4.93 -21.18
N PRO A 2 6.66 -4.64 -20.02
CA PRO A 2 6.85 -5.70 -19.03
C PRO A 2 5.49 -6.23 -18.59
N SER A 3 5.39 -7.52 -18.46
CA SER A 3 4.18 -8.18 -17.96
C SER A 3 4.46 -8.66 -16.53
N TYR A 4 3.62 -8.27 -15.61
CA TYR A 4 3.76 -8.64 -14.21
C TYR A 4 2.73 -9.70 -13.86
N SER A 5 3.17 -10.74 -13.15
CA SER A 5 2.25 -11.70 -12.56
C SER A 5 1.97 -11.30 -11.10
N VAL A 6 0.78 -11.63 -10.63
CA VAL A 6 0.35 -11.33 -9.27
C VAL A 6 -0.15 -12.63 -8.63
N ARG A 7 0.30 -12.92 -7.42
CA ARG A 7 -0.14 -14.09 -6.65
C ARG A 7 -0.21 -13.77 -5.16
N PRO A 8 -0.90 -14.58 -4.36
CA PRO A 8 -0.84 -14.44 -2.90
C PRO A 8 0.60 -14.58 -2.40
N ALA A 9 0.93 -13.82 -1.35
CA ALA A 9 2.24 -13.92 -0.72
C ALA A 9 2.40 -15.24 0.01
N ALA A 10 3.62 -15.79 -0.04
CA ALA A 10 4.02 -16.96 0.73
C ALA A 10 5.02 -16.53 1.81
N PRO A 11 5.23 -17.35 2.87
CA PRO A 11 6.18 -16.97 3.92
C PRO A 11 7.57 -16.60 3.41
N ARG A 12 8.04 -17.23 2.33
CA ARG A 12 9.34 -16.93 1.72
C ARG A 12 9.42 -15.52 1.13
N ASP A 13 8.27 -14.85 0.91
CA ASP A 13 8.23 -13.51 0.32
C ASP A 13 8.42 -12.39 1.37
N ALA A 14 8.37 -12.71 2.65
CA ALA A 14 8.37 -11.71 3.72
C ALA A 14 9.58 -10.78 3.67
N LYS A 15 10.76 -11.30 3.38
CA LYS A 15 12.00 -10.49 3.31
C LYS A 15 11.93 -9.50 2.14
N ALA A 16 11.49 -9.94 0.97
CA ALA A 16 11.35 -9.08 -0.19
C ALA A 16 10.32 -7.98 0.07
N ILE A 17 9.19 -8.32 0.71
CA ILE A 17 8.15 -7.35 1.08
C ILE A 17 8.71 -6.31 2.04
N ALA A 18 9.44 -6.73 3.07
CA ALA A 18 10.05 -5.81 4.04
C ALA A 18 11.06 -4.88 3.37
N ASP A 19 11.92 -5.41 2.49
CA ASP A 19 12.89 -4.61 1.73
C ASP A 19 12.19 -3.56 0.86
N ILE A 20 11.12 -3.94 0.16
CA ILE A 20 10.35 -3.03 -0.68
C ILE A 20 9.69 -1.94 0.16
N HIS A 21 9.10 -2.30 1.29
CA HIS A 21 8.45 -1.35 2.18
C HIS A 21 9.43 -0.24 2.62
N VAL A 22 10.59 -0.62 3.10
CA VAL A 22 11.61 0.32 3.58
C VAL A 22 12.16 1.16 2.41
N ALA A 23 12.52 0.52 1.30
CA ALA A 23 13.11 1.21 0.15
C ALA A 23 12.15 2.23 -0.46
N THR A 24 10.86 1.90 -0.59
CA THR A 24 9.86 2.80 -1.16
C THR A 24 9.59 4.00 -0.26
N TRP A 25 9.54 3.81 1.06
CA TRP A 25 9.38 4.91 2.00
C TRP A 25 10.56 5.87 1.96
N GLN A 26 11.78 5.33 1.90
CA GLN A 26 12.98 6.15 1.79
C GLN A 26 12.99 6.94 0.48
N ALA A 27 12.66 6.32 -0.63
CA ALA A 27 12.61 6.99 -1.92
C ALA A 27 11.50 8.05 -1.98
N ALA A 28 10.32 7.77 -1.44
CA ALA A 28 9.17 8.67 -1.52
C ALA A 28 9.27 9.86 -0.56
N TYR A 29 9.88 9.67 0.60
CA TYR A 29 9.82 10.65 1.69
C TYR A 29 11.15 11.24 2.10
N GLN A 30 12.23 10.94 1.38
CA GLN A 30 13.53 11.57 1.61
C GLN A 30 13.39 13.08 1.42
N GLY A 31 13.82 13.86 2.42
CA GLY A 31 13.68 15.31 2.42
C GLY A 31 12.31 15.81 2.90
N LEU A 32 11.31 14.94 3.07
CA LEU A 32 9.97 15.29 3.56
C LEU A 32 9.77 14.82 5.00
N ILE A 33 10.24 13.62 5.31
CA ILE A 33 10.21 13.06 6.68
C ILE A 33 11.63 13.13 7.23
N PRO A 34 11.82 13.52 8.50
CA PRO A 34 13.16 13.60 9.09
C PRO A 34 13.95 12.31 8.93
N ASP A 35 15.25 12.42 8.66
CA ASP A 35 16.14 11.27 8.42
C ASP A 35 16.14 10.27 9.57
N ASP A 36 16.11 10.75 10.81
CA ASP A 36 16.09 9.88 11.98
C ASP A 36 14.81 9.03 12.04
N VAL A 37 13.69 9.60 11.63
CA VAL A 37 12.40 8.86 11.56
C VAL A 37 12.46 7.79 10.48
N LEU A 38 12.99 8.14 9.29
CA LEU A 38 13.14 7.17 8.20
C LEU A 38 14.13 6.06 8.56
N LYS A 39 15.23 6.38 9.23
CA LYS A 39 16.22 5.40 9.68
C LYS A 39 15.68 4.45 10.74
N ALA A 40 14.73 4.91 11.56
CA ALA A 40 14.09 4.08 12.56
C ALA A 40 13.17 3.02 11.92
N MET A 41 12.79 3.19 10.67
CA MET A 41 12.03 2.20 9.90
C MET A 41 13.00 1.16 9.35
N THR A 42 13.26 0.11 10.12
CA THR A 42 14.23 -0.92 9.76
C THR A 42 13.59 -2.10 9.04
N VAL A 43 14.38 -2.78 8.23
CA VAL A 43 13.94 -4.01 7.56
C VAL A 43 13.53 -5.07 8.58
N GLU A 44 14.24 -5.18 9.71
CA GLU A 44 13.94 -6.15 10.77
C GLU A 44 12.54 -5.97 11.34
N LYS A 45 12.15 -4.72 11.63
CA LYS A 45 10.81 -4.42 12.17
C LYS A 45 9.73 -4.74 11.15
N ARG A 46 9.97 -4.39 9.89
CA ARG A 46 9.00 -4.66 8.81
C ARG A 46 8.93 -6.14 8.48
N LEU A 47 10.05 -6.84 8.55
CA LEU A 47 10.07 -8.29 8.34
C LEU A 47 9.20 -9.00 9.38
N ALA A 48 9.33 -8.65 10.66
CA ALA A 48 8.52 -9.23 11.72
C ALA A 48 7.02 -8.98 11.48
N TYR A 49 6.66 -7.75 11.14
CA TYR A 49 5.28 -7.38 10.85
C TYR A 49 4.69 -8.17 9.67
N TRP A 50 5.39 -8.18 8.52
CA TRP A 50 4.87 -8.83 7.32
C TRP A 50 4.88 -10.35 7.42
N LYS A 51 5.82 -10.92 8.14
CA LYS A 51 5.87 -12.35 8.41
C LYS A 51 4.63 -12.82 9.17
N GLU A 52 4.27 -12.07 10.21
CA GLU A 52 3.05 -12.33 10.98
C GLU A 52 1.78 -12.12 10.13
N ALA A 53 1.75 -11.04 9.35
CA ALA A 53 0.62 -10.76 8.48
C ALA A 53 0.38 -11.88 7.46
N ILE A 54 1.43 -12.43 6.87
CA ILE A 54 1.33 -13.55 5.93
C ILE A 54 0.81 -14.79 6.64
N GLU A 55 1.34 -15.08 7.83
CA GLU A 55 0.95 -16.26 8.61
C GLU A 55 -0.55 -16.30 8.90
N TYR A 56 -1.12 -15.14 9.29
CA TYR A 56 -2.52 -15.05 9.67
C TYR A 56 -3.44 -14.51 8.57
N SER A 57 -2.89 -14.17 7.41
CA SER A 57 -3.64 -13.49 6.32
C SER A 57 -4.41 -12.25 6.82
N ASP A 58 -3.74 -11.44 7.63
CA ASP A 58 -4.31 -10.26 8.28
C ASP A 58 -3.28 -9.12 8.28
N PRO A 59 -3.29 -8.27 7.25
CA PRO A 59 -4.14 -8.27 6.05
C PRO A 59 -3.78 -9.38 5.05
N GLN A 60 -4.64 -9.56 4.05
CA GLN A 60 -4.31 -10.38 2.89
C GLN A 60 -3.22 -9.67 2.08
N ILE A 61 -2.30 -10.42 1.51
CA ILE A 61 -1.17 -9.84 0.79
C ILE A 61 -1.00 -10.50 -0.57
N LEU A 62 -0.86 -9.65 -1.60
CA LEU A 62 -0.48 -10.07 -2.94
C LEU A 62 0.91 -9.55 -3.26
N VAL A 63 1.67 -10.32 -4.01
CA VAL A 63 2.97 -9.89 -4.55
C VAL A 63 2.90 -9.80 -6.05
N ALA A 64 3.61 -8.81 -6.61
CA ALA A 64 3.81 -8.67 -8.04
C ALA A 64 5.23 -9.13 -8.38
N LEU A 65 5.34 -9.91 -9.46
CA LEU A 65 6.61 -10.48 -9.89
C LEU A 65 6.96 -10.02 -11.31
N ASP A 66 8.23 -9.68 -11.48
CA ASP A 66 8.85 -9.54 -12.78
C ASP A 66 9.69 -10.80 -12.98
N ASN A 67 9.23 -11.70 -13.84
CA ASN A 67 9.68 -13.09 -13.89
C ASN A 67 9.49 -13.73 -12.50
N ASP A 68 10.54 -14.19 -11.84
CA ASP A 68 10.46 -14.81 -10.53
C ASP A 68 10.80 -13.87 -9.37
N LYS A 69 11.08 -12.60 -9.68
CA LYS A 69 11.48 -11.63 -8.67
C LYS A 69 10.30 -10.82 -8.16
N VAL A 70 10.11 -10.79 -6.85
CA VAL A 70 9.11 -9.93 -6.22
C VAL A 70 9.55 -8.48 -6.33
N ILE A 71 8.73 -7.64 -6.97
CA ILE A 71 9.03 -6.22 -7.19
C ILE A 71 7.97 -5.29 -6.61
N GLY A 72 6.93 -5.82 -6.03
CA GLY A 72 5.89 -5.03 -5.38
C GLY A 72 4.96 -5.90 -4.57
N PHE A 73 4.15 -5.25 -3.74
CA PHE A 73 3.14 -5.95 -2.95
C PHE A 73 1.97 -5.04 -2.61
N ALA A 74 0.83 -5.65 -2.29
CA ALA A 74 -0.33 -4.95 -1.75
C ALA A 74 -0.87 -5.72 -0.55
N GLY A 75 -1.13 -5.00 0.53
CA GLY A 75 -1.87 -5.52 1.68
C GLY A 75 -3.27 -4.90 1.68
N PHE A 76 -4.29 -5.71 1.87
CA PHE A 76 -5.67 -5.26 1.85
C PHE A 76 -6.54 -6.14 2.72
N ASP A 77 -7.56 -5.54 3.30
CA ASP A 77 -8.55 -6.23 4.10
C ASP A 77 -9.71 -5.27 4.38
N ARG A 78 -10.59 -5.63 5.32
CA ARG A 78 -11.63 -4.71 5.76
C ARG A 78 -11.01 -3.45 6.36
N SER A 79 -11.74 -2.34 6.29
CA SER A 79 -11.25 -1.06 6.79
C SER A 79 -10.93 -1.11 8.28
N ARG A 80 -9.77 -0.54 8.65
CA ARG A 80 -9.35 -0.37 10.05
C ARG A 80 -9.91 0.92 10.66
N ASP A 81 -10.57 1.76 9.86
CA ASP A 81 -11.11 3.02 10.36
C ASP A 81 -12.27 2.76 11.32
N PRO A 82 -12.30 3.42 12.50
CA PRO A 82 -13.36 3.21 13.47
C PRO A 82 -14.73 3.53 12.89
N GLY A 83 -15.72 2.70 13.21
CA GLY A 83 -17.11 2.93 12.84
C GLY A 83 -17.47 2.58 11.40
N THR A 84 -16.56 2.00 10.62
CA THR A 84 -16.86 1.58 9.25
C THR A 84 -17.60 0.25 9.22
N LYS A 85 -18.46 0.09 8.22
CA LYS A 85 -19.19 -1.15 7.99
C LYS A 85 -18.26 -2.23 7.45
N SER A 86 -18.62 -3.50 7.67
CA SER A 86 -17.86 -4.64 7.14
C SER A 86 -17.81 -4.68 5.61
N SER A 87 -18.69 -3.94 4.93
CA SER A 87 -18.71 -3.81 3.47
C SER A 87 -17.68 -2.81 2.94
N VAL A 88 -16.93 -2.14 3.81
CA VAL A 88 -15.88 -1.21 3.42
C VAL A 88 -14.53 -1.87 3.58
N GLY A 89 -13.81 -2.01 2.47
CA GLY A 89 -12.44 -2.49 2.46
C GLY A 89 -11.43 -1.35 2.49
N GLU A 90 -10.18 -1.71 2.67
CA GLU A 90 -9.08 -0.76 2.71
C GLU A 90 -7.84 -1.36 2.06
N ILE A 91 -7.14 -0.57 1.27
CA ILE A 91 -5.77 -0.89 0.84
C ILE A 91 -4.86 -0.40 1.96
N TRP A 92 -4.28 -1.35 2.71
CA TRP A 92 -3.42 -1.03 3.85
C TRP A 92 -2.02 -0.61 3.40
N ALA A 93 -1.57 -1.19 2.30
CA ALA A 93 -0.27 -0.88 1.70
C ALA A 93 -0.28 -1.27 0.23
N LEU A 94 0.37 -0.49 -0.61
CA LEU A 94 0.61 -0.84 -2.01
C LEU A 94 1.91 -0.15 -2.41
N TYR A 95 2.97 -0.95 -2.56
CA TYR A 95 4.31 -0.44 -2.87
C TYR A 95 4.95 -1.25 -3.98
N VAL A 96 5.65 -0.54 -4.87
CA VAL A 96 6.42 -1.12 -5.97
C VAL A 96 7.84 -0.57 -5.86
N THR A 97 8.85 -1.41 -6.11
CA THR A 97 10.23 -0.93 -6.07
C THR A 97 10.42 0.26 -7.02
N PRO A 98 11.20 1.27 -6.64
CA PRO A 98 11.37 2.46 -7.48
C PRO A 98 11.78 2.16 -8.93
N ALA A 99 12.60 1.14 -9.15
CA ALA A 99 13.03 0.74 -10.49
C ALA A 99 11.90 0.28 -11.40
N HIS A 100 10.75 -0.10 -10.83
CA HIS A 100 9.59 -0.60 -11.56
C HIS A 100 8.40 0.36 -11.51
N TRP A 101 8.61 1.60 -11.07
CA TRP A 101 7.54 2.60 -11.06
C TRP A 101 7.09 2.93 -12.49
N ARG A 102 5.81 3.24 -12.64
CA ARG A 102 5.17 3.68 -13.90
C ARG A 102 5.24 2.63 -15.03
N LYS A 103 5.27 1.35 -14.67
CA LYS A 103 5.35 0.25 -15.63
C LYS A 103 4.16 -0.71 -15.53
N GLY A 104 3.12 -0.35 -14.76
CA GLY A 104 1.89 -1.14 -14.65
C GLY A 104 1.83 -2.12 -13.50
N ALA A 105 2.88 -2.27 -12.69
CA ALA A 105 2.88 -3.20 -11.56
C ALA A 105 1.88 -2.78 -10.48
N GLY A 106 1.80 -1.48 -10.17
CA GLY A 106 0.84 -0.96 -9.20
C GLY A 106 -0.61 -1.22 -9.61
N LEU A 107 -0.91 -1.06 -10.90
CA LEU A 107 -2.25 -1.30 -11.42
C LEU A 107 -2.60 -2.80 -11.35
N ALA A 108 -1.65 -3.68 -11.65
CA ALA A 108 -1.85 -5.13 -11.53
C ALA A 108 -2.14 -5.53 -10.08
N LEU A 109 -1.43 -4.94 -9.13
CA LEU A 109 -1.67 -5.17 -7.69
C LEU A 109 -3.04 -4.64 -7.26
N TRP A 110 -3.41 -3.45 -7.72
CA TRP A 110 -4.73 -2.89 -7.43
C TRP A 110 -5.84 -3.79 -7.98
N ASP A 111 -5.73 -4.25 -9.20
CA ASP A 111 -6.73 -5.13 -9.81
C ASP A 111 -6.90 -6.41 -9.00
N GLY A 112 -5.80 -7.02 -8.54
CA GLY A 112 -5.85 -8.21 -7.70
C GLY A 112 -6.47 -7.95 -6.33
N ALA A 113 -6.11 -6.85 -5.68
CA ALA A 113 -6.68 -6.47 -4.39
C ALA A 113 -8.18 -6.18 -4.51
N ARG A 114 -8.58 -5.51 -5.56
CA ARG A 114 -9.98 -5.21 -5.86
C ARG A 114 -10.79 -6.50 -5.97
N ASP A 115 -10.30 -7.48 -6.71
CA ASP A 115 -10.96 -8.77 -6.85
C ASP A 115 -11.08 -9.48 -5.49
N GLY A 116 -10.02 -9.45 -4.69
CA GLY A 116 -10.05 -10.02 -3.35
C GLY A 116 -11.07 -9.35 -2.42
N LEU A 117 -11.17 -8.04 -2.48
CA LEU A 117 -12.16 -7.30 -1.70
C LEU A 117 -13.59 -7.60 -2.14
N LYS A 118 -13.82 -7.77 -3.43
CA LYS A 118 -15.12 -8.21 -3.95
C LYS A 118 -15.51 -9.56 -3.41
N GLU A 119 -14.59 -10.51 -3.39
CA GLU A 119 -14.82 -11.85 -2.87
C GLU A 119 -15.19 -11.83 -1.39
N GLU A 120 -14.65 -10.86 -0.64
CA GLU A 120 -14.96 -10.66 0.78
C GLU A 120 -16.29 -9.92 1.00
N GLY A 121 -16.97 -9.53 -0.06
CA GLY A 121 -18.26 -8.84 0.02
C GLY A 121 -18.14 -7.33 0.21
N CYS A 122 -16.97 -6.75 -0.01
CA CYS A 122 -16.81 -5.31 0.07
C CYS A 122 -17.42 -4.61 -1.14
N THR A 123 -18.10 -3.49 -0.91
CA THR A 123 -18.70 -2.66 -1.94
C THR A 123 -17.97 -1.33 -2.13
N GLN A 124 -17.23 -0.91 -1.14
CA GLN A 124 -16.43 0.32 -1.12
C GLN A 124 -15.02 -0.02 -0.70
N VAL A 125 -14.05 0.78 -1.14
CA VAL A 125 -12.66 0.65 -0.73
C VAL A 125 -12.08 2.03 -0.44
N THR A 126 -11.27 2.11 0.60
CA THR A 126 -10.58 3.32 1.03
C THR A 126 -9.09 3.08 1.13
N LEU A 127 -8.33 4.17 1.19
CA LEU A 127 -6.91 4.14 1.54
C LEU A 127 -6.50 5.50 2.08
N TRP A 128 -5.43 5.52 2.86
CA TRP A 128 -4.83 6.74 3.38
C TRP A 128 -3.54 7.07 2.62
N VAL A 129 -3.35 8.32 2.28
CA VAL A 129 -2.18 8.77 1.54
C VAL A 129 -1.72 10.13 2.08
N LEU A 130 -0.41 10.31 2.16
CA LEU A 130 0.17 11.60 2.50
C LEU A 130 0.10 12.51 1.26
N LEU A 131 -0.40 13.74 1.44
CA LEU A 131 -0.51 14.69 0.32
C LEU A 131 0.85 15.03 -0.29
N ALA A 132 1.92 14.96 0.50
CA ALA A 132 3.28 15.18 0.03
C ALA A 132 3.74 14.12 -0.98
N ASN A 133 3.08 12.94 -1.01
CA ASN A 133 3.40 11.88 -1.96
C ASN A 133 2.60 12.08 -3.25
N ALA A 134 3.03 13.04 -4.06
CA ALA A 134 2.34 13.40 -5.31
C ALA A 134 2.24 12.22 -6.29
N SER A 135 3.26 11.37 -6.33
CA SER A 135 3.29 10.21 -7.22
C SER A 135 2.20 9.19 -6.85
N ALA A 136 2.04 8.90 -5.56
CA ALA A 136 1.00 7.99 -5.08
C ALA A 136 -0.40 8.59 -5.34
N LEU A 137 -0.60 9.86 -5.05
CA LEU A 137 -1.86 10.55 -5.33
C LEU A 137 -2.23 10.43 -6.81
N ALA A 138 -1.29 10.74 -7.70
CA ALA A 138 -1.53 10.66 -9.14
C ALA A 138 -1.91 9.25 -9.57
N PHE A 139 -1.22 8.23 -9.04
CA PHE A 139 -1.54 6.84 -9.35
C PHE A 139 -2.97 6.48 -8.91
N PHE A 140 -3.30 6.75 -7.66
CA PHE A 140 -4.61 6.35 -7.14
C PHE A 140 -5.75 7.14 -7.77
N GLU A 141 -5.57 8.44 -8.02
CA GLU A 141 -6.61 9.28 -8.61
C GLU A 141 -6.80 9.01 -10.11
N HIS A 142 -5.71 8.90 -10.87
CA HIS A 142 -5.78 8.82 -12.33
C HIS A 142 -5.76 7.40 -12.88
N ALA A 143 -4.93 6.52 -12.34
CA ALA A 143 -4.87 5.14 -12.81
C ALA A 143 -5.91 4.24 -12.16
N ALA A 144 -6.09 4.36 -10.85
CA ALA A 144 -6.99 3.50 -10.08
C ALA A 144 -8.38 4.11 -9.84
N GLY A 145 -8.59 5.37 -10.19
CA GLY A 145 -9.92 6.00 -10.17
C GLY A 145 -10.48 6.34 -8.80
N PHE A 146 -9.62 6.54 -7.81
CA PHE A 146 -10.05 6.96 -6.48
C PHE A 146 -10.40 8.45 -6.46
N LYS A 147 -11.25 8.85 -5.53
CA LYS A 147 -11.63 10.24 -5.28
C LYS A 147 -11.27 10.63 -3.86
N ARG A 148 -10.94 11.91 -3.68
CA ARG A 148 -10.60 12.45 -2.36
C ARG A 148 -11.85 12.56 -1.48
N ASP A 149 -11.69 12.14 -0.23
CA ASP A 149 -12.68 12.32 0.82
C ASP A 149 -12.23 13.50 1.68
N MET A 150 -12.52 14.72 1.24
CA MET A 150 -12.00 15.96 1.85
C MET A 150 -12.29 16.10 3.34
N PRO A 151 -13.49 15.70 3.86
CA PRO A 151 -13.72 15.73 5.30
C PRO A 151 -12.75 14.88 6.13
N SER A 152 -12.01 13.96 5.50
CA SER A 152 -11.05 13.10 6.20
C SER A 152 -9.68 13.75 6.40
N LEU A 153 -9.42 14.92 5.80
CA LEU A 153 -8.12 15.57 5.87
C LEU A 153 -7.67 15.74 7.32
N LYS A 154 -6.48 15.26 7.63
CA LYS A 154 -5.90 15.34 8.98
C LYS A 154 -4.39 15.54 8.90
N THR A 155 -3.80 15.95 10.02
CA THR A 155 -2.35 16.13 10.14
C THR A 155 -1.77 14.97 10.95
N THR A 156 -0.67 14.41 10.46
CA THR A 156 0.04 13.31 11.12
C THR A 156 1.47 13.74 11.42
N ALA A 157 1.94 13.46 12.62
CA ALA A 157 3.29 13.82 13.05
C ALA A 157 4.30 12.73 12.65
N PHE A 158 5.43 13.16 12.10
CA PHE A 158 6.59 12.32 11.82
C PHE A 158 7.80 12.98 12.46
N GLY A 159 8.05 12.66 13.74
CA GLY A 159 9.06 13.36 14.53
C GLY A 159 8.68 14.83 14.70
N SER A 160 9.56 15.74 14.28
CA SER A 160 9.36 17.19 14.39
C SER A 160 8.52 17.77 13.23
N VAL A 161 8.21 16.97 12.21
CA VAL A 161 7.48 17.42 11.01
C VAL A 161 6.05 16.92 11.06
N ARG A 162 5.11 17.75 10.63
CA ARG A 162 3.70 17.40 10.48
C ARG A 162 3.34 17.41 9.00
N LEU A 163 2.74 16.32 8.53
CA LEU A 163 2.31 16.19 7.14
C LEU A 163 0.81 15.95 7.08
N GLU A 164 0.19 16.49 6.05
CA GLU A 164 -1.24 16.27 5.82
C GLU A 164 -1.49 14.92 5.18
N GLU A 165 -2.49 14.22 5.69
CA GLU A 165 -2.91 12.89 5.25
C GLU A 165 -4.38 12.95 4.87
N LEU A 166 -4.76 12.23 3.83
CA LEU A 166 -6.09 12.25 3.27
C LEU A 166 -6.55 10.85 2.93
N ARG A 167 -7.81 10.57 3.18
CA ARG A 167 -8.43 9.32 2.73
C ARG A 167 -8.93 9.48 1.30
N LEU A 168 -8.64 8.49 0.48
CA LEU A 168 -9.22 8.32 -0.85
C LEU A 168 -10.24 7.21 -0.80
N LYS A 169 -11.24 7.26 -1.67
CA LYS A 169 -12.32 6.27 -1.71
C LYS A 169 -12.83 6.04 -3.12
N ARG A 170 -13.38 4.86 -3.35
CA ARG A 170 -14.12 4.53 -4.56
C ARG A 170 -15.02 3.30 -4.32
N PRO A 171 -16.04 3.08 -5.17
CA PRO A 171 -16.71 1.79 -5.21
C PRO A 171 -15.71 0.71 -5.63
N VAL A 172 -15.94 -0.53 -5.18
CA VAL A 172 -15.12 -1.66 -5.62
C VAL A 172 -15.39 -2.01 -7.09
N ASP A 173 -16.62 -1.82 -7.58
CA ASP A 173 -16.99 -2.04 -8.98
C ASP A 173 -16.64 -0.88 -9.89
#